data_52954fe610f3dc10935e5c4994a59ffb
#
_entry.id   52954fe610f3dc10935e5c4994a59ffb
#
_cell.length_a   1.000
_cell.length_b   1.000
_cell.length_c   1.000
_cell.angle_alpha   90.00
_cell.angle_beta   90.00
_cell.angle_gamma   90.00
#
_symmetry.space_group_name_H-M   'P 1'
#
loop_
_entity.id
_entity.type
_entity.pdbx_description
1 polymer ?
#
loop_
_entity_poly.entity_id
_entity_poly.type
_entity_poly.pdbx_seq_one_letter_code
_entity_poly.pdbx_strand_id
1 'polypeptide(L)'
;MEQEKQLEKNFDGMYLTALLFKYKKVIIATIIASAIISTAVAFLLPIWYTASTNVVPPQTSMTGLEGAMGSISSTLRDIGLARVGGSSSSGYSLTVILLSRSVKDSMIKKYDLRKVYKMENDKYEDLLKEFESNLDVTYDKEGNYVISITDRDPIRAAQMANDYVQIANHFAAELFKKESNFNRLYMEQRVKSIDSTISALSNQLGTLSQQSLMFSPQEQARAVSQAIVELKAQVYQTEIEYDLLRTTFGENDALTQVKKKILEETRKKLNEAMNKPGFAGNFKIDESGRIGIEFTKLLTEIEALSKAKAYLVPLYEKLRLDEVKNIKTLYVLDEAMPPTKKSKPKRVLIVAGSVLGSFVLVVLMILLVHNYIEFRNKYKNL
;
A
#
# COMPACT_ATOMS: atom_id res chain seq x y z
N MET A 1 42.87 -39.39 -38.61
CA MET A 1 41.66 -40.19 -38.91
C MET A 1 41.46 -41.38 -37.97
N GLU A 2 42.44 -42.22 -37.63
CA GLU A 2 42.28 -43.28 -36.66
C GLU A 2 42.20 -42.83 -35.20
N GLN A 3 42.87 -41.73 -34.84
CA GLN A 3 42.79 -41.14 -33.50
C GLN A 3 41.47 -40.42 -33.23
N GLU A 4 40.85 -39.79 -34.25
CA GLU A 4 39.53 -39.15 -34.11
C GLU A 4 38.42 -40.20 -33.98
N LYS A 5 38.51 -41.33 -34.68
CA LYS A 5 37.54 -42.45 -34.50
C LYS A 5 37.64 -43.12 -33.14
N GLN A 6 38.77 -43.04 -32.44
CA GLN A 6 38.88 -43.53 -31.06
C GLN A 6 38.28 -42.56 -30.00
N LEU A 7 38.25 -41.29 -30.30
CA LEU A 7 37.64 -40.27 -29.42
C LEU A 7 36.07 -40.30 -29.49
N GLU A 8 35.52 -40.56 -30.66
CA GLU A 8 34.07 -40.73 -30.83
C GLU A 8 33.50 -41.99 -30.16
N LYS A 9 34.32 -43.05 -29.97
CA LYS A 9 33.86 -44.29 -29.34
C LYS A 9 33.59 -44.21 -27.84
N ASN A 10 33.97 -43.11 -27.20
CA ASN A 10 33.84 -42.94 -25.74
C ASN A 10 32.52 -42.29 -25.29
N PHE A 11 31.63 -41.90 -26.19
CA PHE A 11 30.34 -41.31 -25.87
C PHE A 11 29.14 -41.99 -26.50
N ASP A 12 29.29 -43.26 -26.92
CA ASP A 12 28.17 -44.04 -27.43
C ASP A 12 27.22 -44.38 -26.26
N GLY A 13 25.94 -44.03 -26.36
CA GLY A 13 24.94 -44.33 -25.35
C GLY A 13 24.89 -45.79 -24.94
N MET A 14 25.23 -46.70 -25.87
CA MET A 14 25.39 -48.15 -25.61
C MET A 14 26.54 -48.46 -24.67
N TYR A 15 27.64 -47.73 -24.74
CA TYR A 15 28.78 -47.90 -23.84
C TYR A 15 28.44 -47.48 -22.41
N LEU A 16 27.74 -46.37 -22.27
CA LEU A 16 27.24 -45.88 -20.99
C LEU A 16 26.29 -46.89 -20.33
N THR A 17 25.35 -47.43 -21.09
CA THR A 17 24.43 -48.46 -20.57
C THR A 17 25.13 -49.73 -20.13
N ALA A 18 26.11 -50.24 -20.91
CA ALA A 18 26.92 -51.40 -20.56
C ALA A 18 27.76 -51.15 -19.29
N LEU A 19 28.31 -49.92 -19.11
CA LEU A 19 29.06 -49.53 -17.93
C LEU A 19 28.14 -49.50 -16.69
N LEU A 20 26.95 -48.92 -16.81
CA LEU A 20 25.95 -48.91 -15.73
C LEU A 20 25.51 -50.32 -15.33
N PHE A 21 25.31 -51.21 -16.30
CA PHE A 21 24.99 -52.61 -16.04
C PHE A 21 26.13 -53.34 -15.31
N LYS A 22 27.38 -53.08 -15.67
CA LYS A 22 28.56 -53.66 -15.01
C LYS A 22 28.64 -53.27 -13.54
N TYR A 23 28.32 -52.02 -13.19
CA TYR A 23 28.38 -51.47 -11.83
C TYR A 23 27.01 -51.40 -11.13
N LYS A 24 25.97 -52.08 -11.66
CA LYS A 24 24.60 -52.04 -11.11
C LYS A 24 24.52 -52.36 -9.63
N LYS A 25 25.32 -53.29 -9.10
CA LYS A 25 25.35 -53.59 -7.65
C LYS A 25 25.82 -52.44 -6.81
N VAL A 26 26.82 -51.68 -7.27
CA VAL A 26 27.34 -50.48 -6.57
C VAL A 26 26.30 -49.37 -6.63
N ILE A 27 25.70 -49.14 -7.80
CA ILE A 27 24.62 -48.13 -7.98
C ILE A 27 23.46 -48.44 -7.05
N ILE A 28 22.95 -49.66 -7.04
CA ILE A 28 21.83 -50.08 -6.20
C ILE A 28 22.18 -49.94 -4.71
N ALA A 29 23.36 -50.39 -4.31
CA ALA A 29 23.82 -50.30 -2.91
C ALA A 29 23.90 -48.83 -2.43
N THR A 30 24.46 -47.95 -3.25
CA THR A 30 24.58 -46.52 -2.90
C THR A 30 23.23 -45.80 -2.86
N ILE A 31 22.31 -46.13 -3.78
CA ILE A 31 20.94 -45.63 -3.78
C ILE A 31 20.21 -46.05 -2.50
N ILE A 32 20.30 -47.34 -2.14
CA ILE A 32 19.67 -47.88 -0.92
C ILE A 32 20.27 -47.21 0.31
N ALA A 33 21.59 -47.09 0.40
CA ALA A 33 22.29 -46.42 1.50
C ALA A 33 21.86 -44.94 1.61
N SER A 34 21.82 -44.23 0.50
CA SER A 34 21.35 -42.81 0.44
C SER A 34 19.88 -42.71 0.88
N ALA A 35 19.01 -43.60 0.44
CA ALA A 35 17.61 -43.61 0.84
C ALA A 35 17.44 -43.89 2.36
N ILE A 36 18.21 -44.80 2.94
CA ILE A 36 18.17 -45.07 4.38
C ILE A 36 18.67 -43.87 5.16
N ILE A 37 19.82 -43.32 4.80
CA ILE A 37 20.40 -42.16 5.49
C ILE A 37 19.49 -40.93 5.39
N SER A 38 18.98 -40.63 4.19
CA SER A 38 18.09 -39.48 3.98
C SER A 38 16.76 -39.65 4.72
N THR A 39 16.24 -40.85 4.80
CA THR A 39 15.04 -41.15 5.59
C THR A 39 15.30 -40.92 7.07
N ALA A 40 16.40 -41.45 7.60
CA ALA A 40 16.77 -41.22 9.00
C ALA A 40 16.91 -39.71 9.31
N VAL A 41 17.61 -38.95 8.47
CA VAL A 41 17.74 -37.50 8.59
C VAL A 41 16.38 -36.81 8.51
N ALA A 42 15.51 -37.16 7.56
CA ALA A 42 14.19 -36.58 7.39
C ALA A 42 13.25 -36.82 8.60
N PHE A 43 13.47 -37.90 9.37
CA PHE A 43 12.73 -38.15 10.61
C PHE A 43 13.29 -37.42 11.81
N LEU A 44 14.57 -37.05 11.85
CA LEU A 44 15.20 -36.27 12.90
C LEU A 44 14.89 -34.77 12.79
N LEU A 45 14.50 -34.28 11.61
CA LEU A 45 14.15 -32.87 11.40
C LEU A 45 12.88 -32.49 12.16
N PRO A 46 12.85 -31.30 12.81
CA PRO A 46 11.70 -30.83 13.55
C PRO A 46 10.48 -30.66 12.65
N ILE A 47 9.32 -30.96 13.19
CA ILE A 47 8.04 -30.82 12.50
C ILE A 47 7.53 -29.40 12.70
N TRP A 48 6.99 -28.81 11.63
CA TRP A 48 6.41 -27.48 11.63
C TRP A 48 4.99 -27.52 11.11
N TYR A 49 4.14 -26.67 11.66
CA TYR A 49 2.74 -26.54 11.34
C TYR A 49 2.46 -25.11 10.88
N THR A 50 1.69 -24.95 9.82
CA THR A 50 1.30 -23.63 9.31
C THR A 50 -0.19 -23.44 9.52
N ALA A 51 -0.55 -22.40 10.23
CA ALA A 51 -1.92 -21.93 10.39
C ALA A 51 -2.12 -20.63 9.61
N SER A 52 -3.27 -20.52 8.96
CA SER A 52 -3.58 -19.36 8.10
C SER A 52 -4.91 -18.75 8.51
N THR A 53 -4.97 -17.43 8.53
CA THR A 53 -6.20 -16.64 8.69
C THR A 53 -6.45 -15.84 7.43
N ASN A 54 -7.72 -15.73 7.07
CA ASN A 54 -8.16 -14.98 5.88
C ASN A 54 -8.84 -13.70 6.32
N VAL A 55 -8.39 -12.56 5.82
CA VAL A 55 -8.89 -11.24 6.21
C VAL A 55 -9.19 -10.39 4.98
N VAL A 56 -10.23 -9.58 5.08
CA VAL A 56 -10.62 -8.65 4.03
C VAL A 56 -10.52 -7.21 4.54
N PRO A 57 -10.03 -6.28 3.70
CA PRO A 57 -10.11 -4.87 4.02
C PRO A 57 -11.58 -4.41 4.04
N PRO A 58 -11.93 -3.42 4.87
CA PRO A 58 -13.25 -2.81 4.79
C PRO A 58 -13.42 -2.21 3.39
N GLN A 59 -14.57 -2.45 2.79
CA GLN A 59 -14.98 -1.67 1.63
C GLN A 59 -15.34 -0.27 2.15
N THR A 60 -14.38 0.63 2.15
CA THR A 60 -14.68 2.03 2.40
C THR A 60 -15.39 2.57 1.16
N SER A 61 -16.71 2.57 1.19
CA SER A 61 -17.47 3.45 0.31
C SER A 61 -17.05 4.87 0.69
N MET A 62 -16.25 5.50 -0.15
CA MET A 62 -15.82 6.91 -0.03
C MET A 62 -16.98 7.89 -0.29
N THR A 63 -18.20 7.55 0.17
CA THR A 63 -19.43 8.28 -0.12
C THR A 63 -19.47 9.73 0.36
N GLY A 64 -18.49 10.19 1.11
CA GLY A 64 -18.45 11.58 1.58
C GLY A 64 -17.43 12.46 0.89
N LEU A 65 -16.28 11.89 0.48
CA LEU A 65 -15.29 12.61 -0.33
C LEU A 65 -15.60 12.48 -1.83
N GLU A 66 -16.30 11.41 -2.23
CA GLU A 66 -16.81 11.22 -3.60
C GLU A 66 -17.79 12.33 -4.03
N GLY A 67 -18.55 12.93 -3.13
CA GLY A 67 -19.36 14.10 -3.43
C GLY A 67 -18.52 15.32 -3.78
N ALA A 68 -17.41 15.55 -3.08
CA ALA A 68 -16.46 16.62 -3.38
C ALA A 68 -15.52 16.24 -4.52
N MET A 69 -15.18 14.96 -4.68
CA MET A 69 -14.36 14.41 -5.75
C MET A 69 -15.19 13.96 -6.97
N GLY A 70 -16.52 13.92 -6.89
CA GLY A 70 -17.41 13.55 -7.98
C GLY A 70 -17.23 14.45 -9.20
N SER A 71 -16.99 15.74 -8.99
CA SER A 71 -16.62 16.68 -10.05
C SER A 71 -15.22 16.39 -10.63
N ILE A 72 -14.30 15.85 -9.83
CA ILE A 72 -12.95 15.46 -10.28
C ILE A 72 -13.01 14.13 -11.02
N SER A 73 -13.80 13.17 -10.55
CA SER A 73 -13.92 11.86 -11.18
C SER A 73 -14.61 11.93 -12.53
N SER A 74 -15.57 12.85 -12.72
CA SER A 74 -16.18 13.13 -14.03
C SER A 74 -15.16 13.75 -14.98
N THR A 75 -14.39 14.73 -14.52
CA THR A 75 -13.34 15.39 -15.32
C THR A 75 -12.20 14.41 -15.68
N LEU A 76 -11.79 13.53 -14.75
CA LEU A 76 -10.79 12.48 -15.00
C LEU A 76 -11.29 11.43 -15.99
N ARG A 77 -12.59 11.14 -15.97
CA ARG A 77 -13.22 10.24 -16.96
C ARG A 77 -13.25 10.86 -18.36
N ASP A 78 -13.56 12.14 -18.45
CA ASP A 78 -13.64 12.90 -19.71
C ASP A 78 -12.26 13.08 -20.38
N ILE A 79 -11.19 13.15 -19.60
CA ILE A 79 -9.79 13.22 -20.11
C ILE A 79 -9.13 11.84 -20.27
N GLY A 80 -9.88 10.74 -20.13
CA GLY A 80 -9.39 9.38 -20.36
C GLY A 80 -8.47 8.82 -19.27
N LEU A 81 -8.28 9.51 -18.15
CA LEU A 81 -7.46 9.09 -17.01
C LEU A 81 -8.22 8.23 -15.97
N ALA A 82 -9.44 7.78 -16.30
CA ALA A 82 -10.27 6.94 -15.45
C ALA A 82 -9.61 5.61 -14.99
N ARG A 83 -8.50 5.22 -15.63
CA ARG A 83 -7.70 4.04 -15.25
C ARG A 83 -6.68 4.30 -14.14
N VAL A 84 -6.37 5.55 -13.83
CA VAL A 84 -5.40 5.92 -12.76
C VAL A 84 -6.09 5.99 -11.39
N GLY A 85 -7.43 6.08 -11.36
CA GLY A 85 -8.25 6.08 -10.14
C GLY A 85 -8.67 4.69 -9.65
N GLY A 86 -8.00 3.62 -10.10
CA GLY A 86 -8.19 2.26 -9.58
C GLY A 86 -7.71 2.15 -8.14
N SER A 87 -8.65 2.21 -7.21
CA SER A 87 -8.60 1.62 -5.87
C SER A 87 -7.34 1.86 -5.01
N SER A 88 -6.95 3.11 -4.82
CA SER A 88 -6.08 3.44 -3.69
C SER A 88 -6.68 4.56 -2.87
N SER A 89 -7.85 4.31 -2.36
CA SER A 89 -8.46 5.11 -1.32
C SER A 89 -7.88 4.69 0.02
N SER A 90 -7.28 5.65 0.64
CA SER A 90 -6.73 5.66 1.99
C SER A 90 -5.23 5.36 2.07
N GLY A 91 -4.56 6.36 2.42
CA GLY A 91 -3.21 6.74 2.76
C GLY A 91 -2.13 5.66 3.01
N TYR A 92 -2.42 4.48 3.44
CA TYR A 92 -1.42 3.42 3.62
C TYR A 92 -1.96 2.10 3.09
N SER A 93 -1.22 1.48 2.17
CA SER A 93 -1.51 0.10 1.77
C SER A 93 -1.52 -0.78 3.02
N LEU A 94 -2.59 -1.53 3.25
CA LEU A 94 -2.70 -2.48 4.36
C LEU A 94 -1.52 -3.46 4.37
N THR A 95 -0.97 -3.77 3.20
CA THR A 95 0.26 -4.56 3.06
C THR A 95 1.44 -3.94 3.81
N VAL A 96 1.60 -2.60 3.75
CA VAL A 96 2.68 -1.90 4.47
C VAL A 96 2.51 -2.04 5.99
N ILE A 97 1.28 -1.96 6.47
CA ILE A 97 0.99 -2.14 7.91
C ILE A 97 1.23 -3.58 8.33
N LEU A 98 0.70 -4.54 7.55
CA LEU A 98 0.88 -5.97 7.81
C LEU A 98 2.35 -6.39 7.80
N LEU A 99 3.17 -5.83 6.94
CA LEU A 99 4.59 -6.12 6.86
C LEU A 99 5.46 -5.21 7.74
N SER A 100 4.84 -4.29 8.50
CA SER A 100 5.59 -3.33 9.31
C SER A 100 6.40 -4.02 10.42
N ARG A 101 7.56 -3.43 10.71
CA ARG A 101 8.42 -3.88 11.81
C ARG A 101 7.69 -3.84 13.15
N SER A 102 6.88 -2.81 13.39
CA SER A 102 6.15 -2.63 14.66
C SER A 102 5.19 -3.77 14.97
N VAL A 103 4.50 -4.31 13.96
CA VAL A 103 3.62 -5.48 14.11
C VAL A 103 4.44 -6.72 14.45
N LYS A 104 5.55 -6.94 13.72
CA LYS A 104 6.46 -8.08 13.94
C LYS A 104 7.11 -8.02 15.33
N ASP A 105 7.61 -6.85 15.74
CA ASP A 105 8.21 -6.62 17.06
C ASP A 105 7.21 -6.92 18.17
N SER A 106 5.95 -6.52 18.00
CA SER A 106 4.89 -6.79 18.96
C SER A 106 4.58 -8.29 19.07
N MET A 107 4.60 -9.02 17.96
CA MET A 107 4.46 -10.48 17.95
C MET A 107 5.62 -11.18 18.66
N ILE A 108 6.85 -10.79 18.31
CA ILE A 108 8.07 -11.32 18.93
C ILE A 108 8.02 -11.15 20.47
N LYS A 109 7.59 -9.97 20.92
CA LYS A 109 7.46 -9.65 22.34
C LYS A 109 6.31 -10.42 23.00
N LYS A 110 5.12 -10.46 22.36
CA LYS A 110 3.93 -11.12 22.93
C LYS A 110 4.14 -12.60 23.19
N TYR A 111 4.83 -13.29 22.29
CA TYR A 111 5.05 -14.73 22.36
C TYR A 111 6.42 -15.12 22.89
N ASP A 112 7.26 -14.16 23.32
CA ASP A 112 8.64 -14.37 23.74
C ASP A 112 9.40 -15.28 22.75
N LEU A 113 9.32 -14.91 21.46
CA LEU A 113 9.85 -15.75 20.37
C LEU A 113 11.35 -15.98 20.49
N ARG A 114 12.06 -15.15 21.24
CA ARG A 114 13.48 -15.35 21.57
C ARG A 114 13.71 -16.69 22.27
N LYS A 115 12.88 -17.02 23.24
CA LYS A 115 12.93 -18.32 23.94
C LYS A 115 12.39 -19.46 23.08
N VAL A 116 11.28 -19.20 22.37
CA VAL A 116 10.63 -20.20 21.51
C VAL A 116 11.58 -20.71 20.42
N TYR A 117 12.33 -19.80 19.79
CA TYR A 117 13.29 -20.15 18.74
C TYR A 117 14.66 -20.52 19.28
N LYS A 118 14.88 -20.42 20.63
CA LYS A 118 16.17 -20.69 21.29
C LYS A 118 17.29 -19.76 20.82
N MET A 119 16.95 -18.49 20.58
CA MET A 119 17.83 -17.43 20.08
C MET A 119 18.12 -16.38 21.17
N GLU A 120 18.34 -16.83 22.42
CA GLU A 120 18.51 -15.94 23.57
C GLU A 120 19.78 -15.09 23.48
N ASN A 121 20.84 -15.63 22.88
CA ASN A 121 22.14 -14.97 22.70
C ASN A 121 22.34 -14.35 21.33
N ASP A 122 21.37 -14.51 20.40
CA ASP A 122 21.48 -14.03 19.04
C ASP A 122 21.08 -12.55 18.95
N LYS A 123 21.53 -11.88 17.87
CA LYS A 123 21.15 -10.50 17.59
C LYS A 123 19.66 -10.40 17.28
N TYR A 124 19.08 -9.25 17.61
CA TYR A 124 17.66 -9.03 17.37
C TYR A 124 17.27 -9.13 15.88
N GLU A 125 18.16 -8.71 15.01
CA GLU A 125 17.98 -8.78 13.56
C GLU A 125 17.87 -10.22 13.04
N ASP A 126 18.58 -11.14 13.66
CA ASP A 126 18.54 -12.56 13.31
C ASP A 126 17.23 -13.20 13.77
N LEU A 127 16.77 -12.84 14.96
CA LEU A 127 15.46 -13.23 15.50
C LEU A 127 14.31 -12.70 14.60
N LEU A 128 14.41 -11.45 14.15
CA LEU A 128 13.42 -10.85 13.24
C LEU A 128 13.39 -11.59 11.91
N LYS A 129 14.53 -11.91 11.31
CA LYS A 129 14.62 -12.69 10.08
C LYS A 129 14.04 -14.10 10.24
N GLU A 130 14.31 -14.76 11.37
CA GLU A 130 13.74 -16.08 11.65
C GLU A 130 12.20 -16.00 11.71
N PHE A 131 11.67 -14.99 12.42
CA PHE A 131 10.21 -14.77 12.43
C PHE A 131 9.67 -14.46 11.04
N GLU A 132 10.34 -13.61 10.26
CA GLU A 132 9.96 -13.29 8.87
C GLU A 132 9.94 -14.52 7.96
N SER A 133 10.86 -15.46 8.16
CA SER A 133 10.89 -16.72 7.40
C SER A 133 9.71 -17.66 7.71
N ASN A 134 9.09 -17.46 8.87
CA ASN A 134 7.94 -18.21 9.36
C ASN A 134 6.60 -17.46 9.19
N LEU A 135 6.64 -16.22 8.68
CA LEU A 135 5.48 -15.38 8.37
C LEU A 135 5.34 -15.26 6.86
N ASP A 136 4.16 -15.55 6.33
CA ASP A 136 3.80 -15.31 4.94
C ASP A 136 2.51 -14.51 4.89
N VAL A 137 2.55 -13.40 4.15
CA VAL A 137 1.40 -12.51 3.93
C VAL A 137 1.19 -12.37 2.44
N THR A 138 0.16 -13.02 1.94
CA THR A 138 -0.20 -12.99 0.52
C THR A 138 -1.48 -12.23 0.29
N TYR A 139 -1.50 -11.45 -0.79
CA TYR A 139 -2.70 -10.78 -1.29
C TYR A 139 -3.26 -11.58 -2.45
N ASP A 140 -4.51 -12.06 -2.30
CA ASP A 140 -5.15 -12.87 -3.31
C ASP A 140 -5.86 -12.00 -4.37
N LYS A 141 -6.11 -12.59 -5.55
CA LYS A 141 -6.81 -11.93 -6.67
C LYS A 141 -8.24 -11.52 -6.33
N GLU A 142 -8.81 -12.16 -5.32
CA GLU A 142 -10.16 -11.91 -4.82
C GLU A 142 -10.22 -10.69 -3.87
N GLY A 143 -9.07 -10.06 -3.57
CA GLY A 143 -9.01 -8.85 -2.75
C GLY A 143 -8.87 -9.09 -1.26
N ASN A 144 -8.58 -10.32 -0.84
CA ASN A 144 -8.34 -10.71 0.55
C ASN A 144 -6.84 -10.89 0.84
N TYR A 145 -6.48 -10.79 2.10
CA TYR A 145 -5.15 -11.12 2.60
C TYR A 145 -5.19 -12.46 3.32
N VAL A 146 -4.25 -13.34 2.98
CA VAL A 146 -4.01 -14.58 3.70
C VAL A 146 -2.74 -14.41 4.51
N ILE A 147 -2.85 -14.51 5.83
CA ILE A 147 -1.73 -14.40 6.77
C ILE A 147 -1.47 -15.79 7.32
N SER A 148 -0.29 -16.32 7.03
CA SER A 148 0.12 -17.67 7.41
C SER A 148 1.31 -17.61 8.35
N ILE A 149 1.22 -18.27 9.49
CA ILE A 149 2.31 -18.37 10.46
C ILE A 149 2.66 -19.83 10.67
N THR A 150 3.96 -20.10 10.59
CA THR A 150 4.53 -21.43 10.75
C THR A 150 5.22 -21.54 12.11
N ASP A 151 4.83 -22.53 12.92
CA ASP A 151 5.41 -22.81 14.22
C ASP A 151 5.54 -24.32 14.49
N ARG A 152 6.32 -24.70 15.50
CA ARG A 152 6.46 -26.11 15.95
C ARG A 152 5.24 -26.60 16.71
N ASP A 153 4.51 -25.68 17.35
CA ASP A 153 3.27 -25.96 18.07
C ASP A 153 2.07 -25.52 17.19
N PRO A 154 1.16 -26.45 16.81
CA PRO A 154 0.02 -26.14 15.96
C PRO A 154 -0.97 -25.18 16.63
N ILE A 155 -1.12 -25.22 17.96
CA ILE A 155 -2.02 -24.34 18.71
C ILE A 155 -1.44 -22.92 18.70
N ARG A 156 -0.14 -22.80 18.98
CA ARG A 156 0.54 -21.51 18.96
C ARG A 156 0.56 -20.89 17.56
N ALA A 157 0.78 -21.68 16.51
CA ALA A 157 0.70 -21.21 15.13
C ALA A 157 -0.65 -20.55 14.82
N ALA A 158 -1.76 -21.17 15.21
CA ALA A 158 -3.10 -20.63 15.02
C ALA A 158 -3.35 -19.36 15.86
N GLN A 159 -2.95 -19.38 17.14
CA GLN A 159 -3.05 -18.21 18.00
C GLN A 159 -2.24 -17.03 17.46
N MET A 160 -1.00 -17.28 17.04
CA MET A 160 -0.14 -16.25 16.45
C MET A 160 -0.74 -15.66 15.18
N ALA A 161 -1.33 -16.47 14.30
CA ALA A 161 -1.98 -15.97 13.07
C ALA A 161 -3.18 -15.05 13.37
N ASN A 162 -4.03 -15.43 14.33
CA ASN A 162 -5.17 -14.63 14.76
C ASN A 162 -4.72 -13.35 15.50
N ASP A 163 -3.75 -13.47 16.39
CA ASP A 163 -3.20 -12.33 17.13
C ASP A 163 -2.46 -11.35 16.22
N TYR A 164 -1.83 -11.84 15.15
CA TYR A 164 -1.17 -10.97 14.16
C TYR A 164 -2.16 -9.99 13.54
N VAL A 165 -3.34 -10.49 13.18
CA VAL A 165 -4.43 -9.65 12.65
C VAL A 165 -4.90 -8.62 13.68
N GLN A 166 -5.04 -9.03 14.95
CA GLN A 166 -5.47 -8.11 16.02
C GLN A 166 -4.44 -7.00 16.25
N ILE A 167 -3.15 -7.35 16.29
CA ILE A 167 -2.06 -6.40 16.45
C ILE A 167 -2.00 -5.46 15.24
N ALA A 168 -2.09 -6.00 14.02
CA ALA A 168 -2.11 -5.19 12.80
C ALA A 168 -3.30 -4.22 12.79
N ASN A 169 -4.49 -4.68 13.19
CA ASN A 169 -5.67 -3.82 13.36
C ASN A 169 -5.46 -2.71 14.37
N HIS A 170 -4.80 -3.00 15.48
CA HIS A 170 -4.48 -1.99 16.50
C HIS A 170 -3.57 -0.89 15.92
N PHE A 171 -2.48 -1.26 15.27
CA PHE A 171 -1.58 -0.29 14.63
C PHE A 171 -2.25 0.49 13.49
N ALA A 172 -3.08 -0.18 12.69
CA ALA A 172 -3.85 0.47 11.64
C ALA A 172 -4.83 1.50 12.21
N ALA A 173 -5.56 1.13 13.28
CA ALA A 173 -6.49 2.02 13.95
C ALA A 173 -5.79 3.23 14.59
N GLU A 174 -4.62 3.03 15.23
CA GLU A 174 -3.82 4.15 15.77
C GLU A 174 -3.34 5.10 14.68
N LEU A 175 -2.86 4.56 13.56
CA LEU A 175 -2.39 5.35 12.44
C LEU A 175 -3.54 6.17 11.83
N PHE A 176 -4.68 5.51 11.59
CA PHE A 176 -5.88 6.16 11.08
C PHE A 176 -6.40 7.26 12.03
N LYS A 177 -6.38 7.00 13.33
CA LYS A 177 -6.77 7.99 14.34
C LYS A 177 -5.85 9.22 14.33
N LYS A 178 -4.53 9.00 14.20
CA LYS A 178 -3.55 10.11 14.09
C LYS A 178 -3.79 10.94 12.83
N GLU A 179 -4.04 10.30 11.70
CA GLU A 179 -4.35 10.95 10.43
C GLU A 179 -5.67 11.74 10.51
N SER A 180 -6.73 11.12 11.03
CA SER A 180 -8.03 11.78 11.22
C SER A 180 -7.94 12.97 12.16
N ASN A 181 -7.18 12.86 13.25
CA ASN A 181 -6.93 13.96 14.19
C ASN A 181 -6.20 15.12 13.50
N PHE A 182 -5.14 14.83 12.74
CA PHE A 182 -4.41 15.85 11.99
C PHE A 182 -5.32 16.59 11.01
N ASN A 183 -6.08 15.84 10.21
CA ASN A 183 -7.02 16.40 9.23
C ASN A 183 -8.12 17.24 9.92
N ARG A 184 -8.66 16.77 11.05
CA ARG A 184 -9.64 17.51 11.84
C ARG A 184 -9.07 18.83 12.35
N LEU A 185 -7.87 18.82 12.95
CA LEU A 185 -7.22 20.03 13.46
C LEU A 185 -6.96 21.04 12.35
N TYR A 186 -6.51 20.59 11.18
CA TYR A 186 -6.34 21.43 10.00
C TYR A 186 -7.66 22.09 9.58
N MET A 187 -8.74 21.31 9.47
CA MET A 187 -10.06 21.83 9.11
C MET A 187 -10.62 22.80 10.15
N GLU A 188 -10.46 22.49 11.44
CA GLU A 188 -10.86 23.37 12.53
C GLU A 188 -10.15 24.72 12.44
N GLN A 189 -8.84 24.70 12.22
CA GLN A 189 -8.04 25.89 12.07
C GLN A 189 -8.47 26.71 10.85
N ARG A 190 -8.80 26.02 9.73
CA ARG A 190 -9.27 26.69 8.52
C ARG A 190 -10.63 27.36 8.72
N VAL A 191 -11.59 26.68 9.37
CA VAL A 191 -12.89 27.24 9.71
C VAL A 191 -12.73 28.46 10.62
N LYS A 192 -11.90 28.37 11.67
CA LYS A 192 -11.60 29.53 12.56
C LYS A 192 -10.97 30.71 11.81
N SER A 193 -10.04 30.43 10.90
CA SER A 193 -9.41 31.45 10.05
C SER A 193 -10.45 32.16 9.17
N ILE A 194 -11.35 31.42 8.55
CA ILE A 194 -12.44 31.99 7.73
C ILE A 194 -13.36 32.83 8.60
N ASP A 195 -13.74 32.38 9.79
CA ASP A 195 -14.59 33.15 10.72
C ASP A 195 -13.95 34.44 11.15
N SER A 196 -12.66 34.43 11.47
CA SER A 196 -11.89 35.63 11.81
C SER A 196 -11.87 36.61 10.64
N THR A 197 -11.65 36.11 9.41
CA THR A 197 -11.62 36.94 8.20
C THR A 197 -13.01 37.55 7.91
N ILE A 198 -14.08 36.75 8.00
CA ILE A 198 -15.45 37.23 7.84
C ILE A 198 -15.73 38.34 8.87
N SER A 199 -15.36 38.16 10.13
CA SER A 199 -15.56 39.14 11.17
C SER A 199 -14.80 40.46 10.90
N ALA A 200 -13.54 40.35 10.46
CA ALA A 200 -12.73 41.51 10.09
C ALA A 200 -13.34 42.29 8.88
N LEU A 201 -13.73 41.55 7.83
CA LEU A 201 -14.37 42.13 6.64
C LEU A 201 -15.74 42.75 6.97
N SER A 202 -16.52 42.11 7.85
CA SER A 202 -17.82 42.62 8.29
C SER A 202 -17.66 43.94 9.08
N ASN A 203 -16.63 44.05 9.92
CA ASN A 203 -16.31 45.30 10.62
C ASN A 203 -15.87 46.40 9.65
N GLN A 204 -15.05 46.05 8.64
CA GLN A 204 -14.66 47.01 7.60
C GLN A 204 -15.87 47.47 6.79
N LEU A 205 -16.76 46.58 6.42
CA LEU A 205 -18.01 46.85 5.71
C LEU A 205 -18.90 47.77 6.55
N GLY A 206 -19.04 47.49 7.84
CA GLY A 206 -19.80 48.31 8.79
C GLY A 206 -19.26 49.76 8.89
N THR A 207 -17.92 49.88 8.96
CA THR A 207 -17.25 51.21 9.01
C THR A 207 -17.45 51.97 7.70
N LEU A 208 -17.30 51.27 6.55
CA LEU A 208 -17.52 51.87 5.24
C LEU A 208 -18.97 52.32 5.06
N SER A 209 -19.94 51.50 5.50
CA SER A 209 -21.36 51.84 5.50
C SER A 209 -21.71 53.06 6.33
N GLN A 210 -21.08 53.24 7.48
CA GLN A 210 -21.31 54.39 8.35
C GLN A 210 -20.71 55.69 7.78
N GLN A 211 -19.59 55.59 7.07
CA GLN A 211 -18.89 56.73 6.49
C GLN A 211 -19.49 57.19 5.15
N SER A 212 -20.05 56.28 4.37
CA SER A 212 -20.68 56.60 3.10
C SER A 212 -22.18 56.44 3.24
N LEU A 213 -22.91 57.53 3.31
CA LEU A 213 -24.39 57.54 3.23
C LEU A 213 -24.92 57.07 1.87
N MET A 214 -24.35 56.01 1.31
CA MET A 214 -24.63 55.55 -0.05
C MET A 214 -25.68 54.45 -0.07
N PHE A 215 -26.83 54.80 -0.67
CA PHE A 215 -27.85 53.90 -1.18
C PHE A 215 -27.67 53.71 -2.69
N SER A 216 -27.18 52.60 -3.05
CA SER A 216 -27.23 51.65 -4.14
C SER A 216 -27.64 52.04 -5.58
N PRO A 217 -26.83 51.65 -6.58
CA PRO A 217 -27.28 51.21 -7.91
C PRO A 217 -27.47 49.72 -7.89
N GLN A 218 -28.64 49.27 -7.42
CA GLN A 218 -28.76 47.95 -6.74
C GLN A 218 -28.85 46.73 -7.62
N GLU A 219 -29.41 46.76 -8.82
CA GLU A 219 -29.73 45.51 -9.50
C GLU A 219 -28.61 45.00 -10.38
N GLN A 220 -27.93 45.89 -11.09
CA GLN A 220 -26.84 45.50 -11.97
C GLN A 220 -25.59 45.07 -11.17
N ALA A 221 -25.28 45.80 -10.09
CA ALA A 221 -24.21 45.45 -9.14
C ALA A 221 -24.49 44.10 -8.44
N ARG A 222 -25.76 43.77 -8.18
CA ARG A 222 -26.15 42.52 -7.55
C ARG A 222 -25.92 41.31 -8.43
N ALA A 223 -26.29 41.37 -9.72
CA ALA A 223 -26.06 40.27 -10.66
C ALA A 223 -24.56 39.99 -10.88
N VAL A 224 -23.77 41.06 -11.02
CA VAL A 224 -22.30 40.97 -11.14
C VAL A 224 -21.68 40.45 -9.84
N SER A 225 -22.15 40.95 -8.70
CA SER A 225 -21.70 40.50 -7.39
C SER A 225 -21.95 38.98 -7.20
N GLN A 226 -23.15 38.48 -7.55
CA GLN A 226 -23.47 37.08 -7.42
C GLN A 226 -22.57 36.17 -8.29
N ALA A 227 -22.31 36.58 -9.52
CA ALA A 227 -21.42 35.80 -10.41
C ALA A 227 -19.97 35.78 -9.93
N ILE A 228 -19.46 36.92 -9.37
CA ILE A 228 -18.12 36.96 -8.79
C ILE A 228 -18.05 36.18 -7.47
N VAL A 229 -19.10 36.25 -6.65
CA VAL A 229 -19.21 35.44 -5.41
C VAL A 229 -19.10 33.94 -5.74
N GLU A 230 -19.84 33.51 -6.77
CA GLU A 230 -19.81 32.10 -7.20
C GLU A 230 -18.41 31.66 -7.65
N LEU A 231 -17.75 32.50 -8.49
CA LEU A 231 -16.39 32.25 -8.93
C LEU A 231 -15.38 32.23 -7.77
N LYS A 232 -15.50 33.13 -6.80
CA LYS A 232 -14.64 33.16 -5.59
C LYS A 232 -14.88 31.93 -4.71
N ALA A 233 -16.13 31.59 -4.47
CA ALA A 233 -16.47 30.36 -3.72
C ALA A 233 -15.88 29.13 -4.40
N GLN A 234 -15.93 29.05 -5.74
CA GLN A 234 -15.34 27.97 -6.50
C GLN A 234 -13.80 27.96 -6.39
N VAL A 235 -13.14 29.13 -6.38
CA VAL A 235 -11.68 29.22 -6.11
C VAL A 235 -11.36 28.67 -4.72
N TYR A 236 -12.05 29.15 -3.67
CA TYR A 236 -11.81 28.66 -2.30
C TYR A 236 -12.07 27.17 -2.14
N GLN A 237 -13.15 26.66 -2.72
CA GLN A 237 -13.45 25.24 -2.72
C GLN A 237 -12.30 24.44 -3.38
N THR A 238 -11.88 24.88 -4.57
CA THR A 238 -10.80 24.20 -5.32
C THR A 238 -9.46 24.28 -4.58
N GLU A 239 -9.17 25.39 -3.90
CA GLU A 239 -7.98 25.59 -3.08
C GLU A 239 -7.96 24.61 -1.88
N ILE A 240 -9.09 24.49 -1.19
CA ILE A 240 -9.24 23.55 -0.07
C ILE A 240 -9.05 22.09 -0.55
N GLU A 241 -9.68 21.73 -1.66
CA GLU A 241 -9.53 20.41 -2.25
C GLU A 241 -8.08 20.13 -2.68
N TYR A 242 -7.38 21.12 -3.26
CA TYR A 242 -5.96 21.02 -3.60
C TYR A 242 -5.10 20.83 -2.34
N ASP A 243 -5.31 21.65 -1.30
CA ASP A 243 -4.54 21.55 -0.05
C ASP A 243 -4.76 20.22 0.66
N LEU A 244 -5.98 19.69 0.62
CA LEU A 244 -6.30 18.37 1.15
C LEU A 244 -5.55 17.26 0.40
N LEU A 245 -5.59 17.29 -0.93
CA LEU A 245 -4.87 16.30 -1.76
C LEU A 245 -3.35 16.40 -1.57
N ARG A 246 -2.81 17.62 -1.53
CA ARG A 246 -1.39 17.87 -1.30
C ARG A 246 -0.92 17.32 0.04
N THR A 247 -1.72 17.47 1.09
CA THR A 247 -1.39 17.01 2.44
C THR A 247 -1.49 15.50 2.57
N THR A 248 -2.42 14.89 1.82
CA THR A 248 -2.69 13.45 1.88
C THR A 248 -1.77 12.63 0.96
N PHE A 249 -1.53 13.10 -0.26
CA PHE A 249 -0.81 12.33 -1.31
C PHE A 249 0.53 12.95 -1.72
N GLY A 250 0.80 14.18 -1.27
CA GLY A 250 2.01 14.92 -1.65
C GLY A 250 1.86 15.74 -2.93
N GLU A 251 2.85 16.61 -3.14
CA GLU A 251 2.81 17.59 -4.24
C GLU A 251 3.01 16.97 -5.64
N ASN A 252 3.70 15.81 -5.71
CA ASN A 252 4.03 15.13 -6.98
C ASN A 252 2.98 14.11 -7.43
N ASP A 253 1.92 13.91 -6.66
CA ASP A 253 0.84 13.01 -7.02
C ASP A 253 0.04 13.53 -8.23
N ALA A 254 -0.40 12.61 -9.10
CA ALA A 254 -1.09 12.97 -10.35
C ALA A 254 -2.41 13.72 -10.11
N LEU A 255 -3.19 13.33 -9.08
CA LEU A 255 -4.43 14.00 -8.70
C LEU A 255 -4.17 15.39 -8.14
N THR A 256 -3.13 15.52 -7.31
CA THR A 256 -2.69 16.80 -6.76
C THR A 256 -2.30 17.77 -7.87
N GLN A 257 -1.55 17.32 -8.87
CA GLN A 257 -1.14 18.12 -10.02
C GLN A 257 -2.33 18.55 -10.90
N VAL A 258 -3.28 17.64 -11.15
CA VAL A 258 -4.51 17.96 -11.89
C VAL A 258 -5.30 19.03 -11.15
N LYS A 259 -5.46 18.90 -9.82
CA LYS A 259 -6.20 19.88 -9.02
C LYS A 259 -5.52 21.24 -8.97
N LYS A 260 -4.18 21.26 -8.93
CA LYS A 260 -3.39 22.50 -9.05
C LYS A 260 -3.70 23.24 -10.35
N LYS A 261 -3.72 22.55 -11.48
CA LYS A 261 -4.08 23.16 -12.78
C LYS A 261 -5.51 23.71 -12.80
N ILE A 262 -6.47 22.98 -12.23
CA ILE A 262 -7.86 23.45 -12.13
C ILE A 262 -7.91 24.72 -11.26
N LEU A 263 -7.18 24.77 -10.16
CA LEU A 263 -7.09 25.96 -9.30
C LEU A 263 -6.51 27.16 -10.04
N GLU A 264 -5.43 26.97 -10.80
CA GLU A 264 -4.80 28.01 -11.62
C GLU A 264 -5.78 28.56 -12.67
N GLU A 265 -6.49 27.67 -13.38
CA GLU A 265 -7.50 28.08 -14.38
C GLU A 265 -8.70 28.81 -13.75
N THR A 266 -9.16 28.34 -12.60
CA THR A 266 -10.28 29.00 -11.89
C THR A 266 -9.89 30.37 -11.37
N ARG A 267 -8.68 30.53 -10.84
CA ARG A 267 -8.10 31.83 -10.44
C ARG A 267 -7.96 32.77 -11.63
N LYS A 268 -7.51 32.27 -12.78
CA LYS A 268 -7.40 33.03 -14.00
C LYS A 268 -8.77 33.53 -14.48
N LYS A 269 -9.79 32.68 -14.48
CA LYS A 269 -11.18 33.07 -14.82
C LYS A 269 -11.71 34.16 -13.89
N LEU A 270 -11.48 34.05 -12.57
CA LEU A 270 -11.85 35.06 -11.62
C LEU A 270 -11.16 36.42 -11.90
N ASN A 271 -9.86 36.37 -12.19
CA ASN A 271 -9.08 37.58 -12.50
C ASN A 271 -9.57 38.23 -13.84
N GLU A 272 -9.89 37.42 -14.83
CA GLU A 272 -10.46 37.92 -16.08
C GLU A 272 -11.85 38.57 -15.87
N ALA A 273 -12.71 37.91 -15.08
CA ALA A 273 -14.03 38.45 -14.75
C ALA A 273 -13.96 39.78 -14.00
N MET A 274 -12.94 39.98 -13.14
CA MET A 274 -12.77 41.24 -12.37
C MET A 274 -12.15 42.37 -13.18
N ASN A 275 -11.24 42.07 -14.12
CA ASN A 275 -10.38 43.04 -14.77
C ASN A 275 -10.67 43.29 -16.26
N LYS A 276 -11.43 42.40 -16.92
CA LYS A 276 -11.78 42.61 -18.34
C LYS A 276 -13.20 43.14 -18.48
N PRO A 277 -13.46 44.06 -19.42
CA PRO A 277 -14.81 44.47 -19.77
C PRO A 277 -15.55 43.30 -20.46
N GLY A 278 -16.85 43.25 -20.31
CA GLY A 278 -17.71 42.25 -20.94
C GLY A 278 -18.35 41.24 -19.99
N PHE A 279 -17.82 41.05 -18.80
CA PHE A 279 -18.40 40.14 -17.79
C PHE A 279 -19.66 40.78 -17.12
N ALA A 280 -19.64 42.08 -16.92
CA ALA A 280 -20.71 42.84 -16.26
C ALA A 280 -21.43 43.84 -17.19
N GLY A 281 -21.15 43.82 -18.45
CA GLY A 281 -21.52 44.81 -19.46
C GLY A 281 -20.27 45.44 -20.09
N ASN A 282 -20.45 46.51 -20.89
CA ASN A 282 -19.33 47.13 -21.60
C ASN A 282 -18.39 48.00 -20.76
N PHE A 283 -18.37 47.82 -19.45
CA PHE A 283 -17.51 48.57 -18.53
C PHE A 283 -16.71 47.62 -17.62
N LYS A 284 -15.55 48.10 -17.17
CA LYS A 284 -14.75 47.43 -16.14
C LYS A 284 -15.37 47.67 -14.80
N ILE A 285 -15.32 46.70 -13.92
CA ILE A 285 -15.82 46.83 -12.53
C ILE A 285 -15.11 47.99 -11.82
N ASP A 286 -13.85 48.32 -12.17
CA ASP A 286 -13.06 49.40 -11.60
C ASP A 286 -13.51 50.82 -12.03
N GLU A 287 -14.34 50.96 -13.04
CA GLU A 287 -14.76 52.28 -13.58
C GLU A 287 -16.00 52.84 -12.89
N SER A 288 -16.73 52.03 -12.11
CA SER A 288 -17.93 52.48 -11.38
C SER A 288 -17.62 52.86 -9.94
N GLY A 289 -17.42 54.13 -9.70
CA GLY A 289 -17.34 54.78 -8.37
C GLY A 289 -16.61 54.06 -7.24
N ARG A 290 -15.47 54.56 -6.79
CA ARG A 290 -14.50 53.87 -5.91
C ARG A 290 -15.10 53.29 -4.61
N ILE A 291 -16.09 53.91 -4.01
CA ILE A 291 -16.71 53.46 -2.75
C ILE A 291 -17.69 52.29 -2.98
N GLY A 292 -18.47 52.36 -4.05
CA GLY A 292 -19.37 51.26 -4.40
C GLY A 292 -18.64 49.95 -4.75
N ILE A 293 -17.45 50.07 -5.34
CA ILE A 293 -16.57 48.92 -5.64
C ILE A 293 -16.04 48.31 -4.35
N GLU A 294 -15.55 49.11 -3.42
CA GLU A 294 -14.98 48.65 -2.15
C GLU A 294 -16.06 47.94 -1.32
N PHE A 295 -17.27 48.50 -1.26
CA PHE A 295 -18.42 47.88 -0.63
C PHE A 295 -18.76 46.52 -1.29
N THR A 296 -18.83 46.48 -2.64
CA THR A 296 -19.14 45.28 -3.40
C THR A 296 -18.05 44.24 -3.22
N LYS A 297 -16.75 44.63 -3.21
CA LYS A 297 -15.64 43.73 -2.95
C LYS A 297 -15.74 43.10 -1.55
N LEU A 298 -15.97 43.89 -0.51
CA LEU A 298 -16.11 43.40 0.86
C LEU A 298 -17.31 42.45 0.99
N LEU A 299 -18.47 42.81 0.45
CA LEU A 299 -19.66 41.96 0.48
C LEU A 299 -19.44 40.67 -0.25
N THR A 300 -18.85 40.74 -1.45
CA THR A 300 -18.53 39.58 -2.29
C THR A 300 -17.56 38.62 -1.58
N GLU A 301 -16.54 39.19 -0.88
CA GLU A 301 -15.57 38.37 -0.14
C GLU A 301 -16.22 37.66 1.05
N ILE A 302 -17.05 38.39 1.82
CA ILE A 302 -17.81 37.82 2.95
C ILE A 302 -18.72 36.69 2.46
N GLU A 303 -19.44 36.88 1.36
CA GLU A 303 -20.36 35.87 0.82
C GLU A 303 -19.60 34.65 0.29
N ALA A 304 -18.48 34.87 -0.42
CA ALA A 304 -17.63 33.76 -0.91
C ALA A 304 -17.04 32.93 0.24
N LEU A 305 -16.53 33.61 1.28
CA LEU A 305 -16.02 32.93 2.47
C LEU A 305 -17.13 32.21 3.24
N SER A 306 -18.33 32.77 3.29
CA SER A 306 -19.50 32.13 3.90
C SER A 306 -19.90 30.86 3.16
N LYS A 307 -19.88 30.88 1.82
CA LYS A 307 -20.11 29.68 0.99
C LYS A 307 -19.00 28.64 1.20
N ALA A 308 -17.74 29.07 1.24
CA ALA A 308 -16.61 28.19 1.53
C ALA A 308 -16.73 27.56 2.93
N LYS A 309 -17.13 28.34 3.96
CA LYS A 309 -17.40 27.81 5.30
C LYS A 309 -18.52 26.77 5.30
N ALA A 310 -19.63 27.06 4.60
CA ALA A 310 -20.75 26.13 4.49
C ALA A 310 -20.34 24.79 3.85
N TYR A 311 -19.35 24.80 2.95
CA TYR A 311 -18.75 23.57 2.39
C TYR A 311 -17.84 22.84 3.41
N LEU A 312 -17.04 23.58 4.18
CA LEU A 312 -16.06 23.01 5.11
C LEU A 312 -16.69 22.37 6.36
N VAL A 313 -17.76 22.97 6.89
CA VAL A 313 -18.38 22.51 8.14
C VAL A 313 -18.82 21.04 8.09
N PRO A 314 -19.51 20.56 7.07
CA PRO A 314 -19.85 19.12 6.96
C PRO A 314 -18.63 18.22 6.89
N LEU A 315 -17.54 18.66 6.22
CA LEU A 315 -16.28 17.90 6.14
C LEU A 315 -15.60 17.83 7.50
N TYR A 316 -15.57 18.95 8.24
CA TYR A 316 -15.04 18.99 9.60
C TYR A 316 -15.82 18.05 10.53
N GLU A 317 -17.16 18.08 10.50
CA GLU A 317 -17.98 17.19 11.33
C GLU A 317 -17.77 15.71 10.95
N LYS A 318 -17.60 15.40 9.68
CA LYS A 318 -17.26 14.04 9.24
C LYS A 318 -15.91 13.58 9.82
N LEU A 319 -14.86 14.40 9.71
CA LEU A 319 -13.54 14.06 10.27
C LEU A 319 -13.59 13.89 11.79
N ARG A 320 -14.40 14.69 12.47
CA ARG A 320 -14.65 14.57 13.91
C ARG A 320 -15.33 13.24 14.26
N LEU A 321 -16.29 12.81 13.47
CA LEU A 321 -16.93 11.49 13.64
C LEU A 321 -15.96 10.34 13.35
N ASP A 322 -15.13 10.48 12.32
CA ASP A 322 -14.13 9.46 11.94
C ASP A 322 -13.03 9.30 13.01
N GLU A 323 -12.65 10.37 13.72
CA GLU A 323 -11.70 10.31 14.84
C GLU A 323 -12.22 9.49 16.02
N VAL A 324 -13.53 9.56 16.30
CA VAL A 324 -14.17 8.84 17.44
C VAL A 324 -14.53 7.40 17.06
N LYS A 325 -14.63 7.11 15.78
CA LYS A 325 -15.05 5.82 15.27
C LYS A 325 -13.95 4.78 15.44
N ASN A 326 -14.25 3.72 16.19
CA ASN A 326 -13.34 2.58 16.33
C ASN A 326 -13.42 1.72 15.05
N ILE A 327 -12.64 2.10 14.03
CA ILE A 327 -12.69 1.46 12.71
C ILE A 327 -11.80 0.22 12.74
N LYS A 328 -12.41 -0.96 12.56
CA LYS A 328 -11.66 -2.16 12.22
C LYS A 328 -11.19 -2.03 10.77
N THR A 329 -9.88 -2.08 10.57
CA THR A 329 -9.24 -1.96 9.24
C THR A 329 -9.07 -3.30 8.53
N LEU A 330 -9.24 -4.40 9.27
CA LEU A 330 -9.22 -5.76 8.74
C LEU A 330 -10.37 -6.54 9.38
N TYR A 331 -11.23 -7.12 8.56
CA TYR A 331 -12.28 -8.04 9.00
C TYR A 331 -11.80 -9.47 8.79
N VAL A 332 -11.84 -10.26 9.86
CA VAL A 332 -11.51 -11.69 9.78
C VAL A 332 -12.67 -12.39 9.08
N LEU A 333 -12.35 -13.01 7.93
CA LEU A 333 -13.29 -13.85 7.20
C LEU A 333 -13.24 -15.27 7.77
N ASP A 334 -12.01 -15.82 7.89
CA ASP A 334 -11.78 -17.13 8.47
C ASP A 334 -10.69 -17.03 9.54
N GLU A 335 -11.00 -17.47 10.75
CA GLU A 335 -10.01 -17.56 11.83
C GLU A 335 -9.07 -18.76 11.61
N ALA A 336 -7.79 -18.55 11.96
CA ALA A 336 -6.83 -19.63 11.93
C ALA A 336 -7.19 -20.71 12.97
N MET A 337 -7.27 -21.95 12.52
CA MET A 337 -7.47 -23.12 13.36
C MET A 337 -6.17 -23.92 13.49
N PRO A 338 -5.95 -24.66 14.60
CA PRO A 338 -4.78 -25.50 14.75
C PRO A 338 -4.71 -26.57 13.64
N PRO A 339 -3.64 -26.57 12.83
CA PRO A 339 -3.50 -27.50 11.72
C PRO A 339 -3.27 -28.92 12.20
N THR A 340 -3.98 -29.88 11.63
CA THR A 340 -3.81 -31.31 11.92
C THR A 340 -2.68 -31.94 11.09
N LYS A 341 -2.31 -31.32 9.97
CA LYS A 341 -1.27 -31.80 9.05
C LYS A 341 -0.01 -30.95 9.17
N LYS A 342 1.16 -31.63 9.18
CA LYS A 342 2.46 -30.96 9.15
C LYS A 342 2.70 -30.28 7.79
N SER A 343 3.29 -29.11 7.81
CA SER A 343 3.66 -28.33 6.62
C SER A 343 5.09 -28.59 6.18
N LYS A 344 6.03 -28.71 7.12
CA LYS A 344 7.46 -28.97 6.86
C LYS A 344 7.98 -30.05 7.85
N PRO A 345 9.01 -30.81 7.52
CA PRO A 345 9.61 -30.96 6.19
C PRO A 345 8.75 -31.87 5.27
N LYS A 346 8.81 -31.62 3.97
CA LYS A 346 8.23 -32.52 2.96
C LYS A 346 9.16 -33.73 2.78
N ARG A 347 9.08 -34.72 3.70
CA ARG A 347 9.99 -35.87 3.79
C ARG A 347 10.19 -36.59 2.48
N VAL A 348 9.10 -36.81 1.72
CA VAL A 348 9.16 -37.47 0.41
C VAL A 348 10.06 -36.70 -0.57
N LEU A 349 10.00 -35.37 -0.60
CA LEU A 349 10.85 -34.57 -1.49
C LEU A 349 12.32 -34.63 -1.08
N ILE A 350 12.62 -34.66 0.22
CA ILE A 350 13.99 -34.78 0.71
C ILE A 350 14.59 -36.10 0.30
N VAL A 351 13.86 -37.22 0.51
CA VAL A 351 14.32 -38.56 0.13
C VAL A 351 14.45 -38.68 -1.38
N ALA A 352 13.46 -38.25 -2.14
CA ALA A 352 13.51 -38.28 -3.61
C ALA A 352 14.68 -37.46 -4.17
N GLY A 353 14.91 -36.24 -3.63
CA GLY A 353 16.02 -35.38 -4.04
C GLY A 353 17.39 -36.00 -3.71
N SER A 354 17.53 -36.63 -2.54
CA SER A 354 18.80 -37.27 -2.15
C SER A 354 19.08 -38.54 -2.97
N VAL A 355 18.06 -39.32 -3.29
CA VAL A 355 18.17 -40.48 -4.17
C VAL A 355 18.58 -40.09 -5.59
N LEU A 356 17.94 -39.06 -6.17
CA LEU A 356 18.31 -38.57 -7.49
C LEU A 356 19.74 -37.98 -7.49
N GLY A 357 20.07 -37.20 -6.49
CA GLY A 357 21.41 -36.61 -6.35
C GLY A 357 22.50 -37.68 -6.19
N SER A 358 22.26 -38.74 -5.39
CA SER A 358 23.18 -39.85 -5.21
C SER A 358 23.33 -40.68 -6.48
N PHE A 359 22.28 -40.87 -7.22
CA PHE A 359 22.33 -41.56 -8.53
C PHE A 359 23.24 -40.84 -9.51
N VAL A 360 23.05 -39.50 -9.66
CA VAL A 360 23.89 -38.66 -10.56
C VAL A 360 25.35 -38.70 -10.11
N LEU A 361 25.61 -38.54 -8.81
CA LEU A 361 26.97 -38.58 -8.27
C LEU A 361 27.68 -39.92 -8.49
N VAL A 362 26.96 -41.03 -8.29
CA VAL A 362 27.53 -42.38 -8.50
C VAL A 362 27.84 -42.59 -9.98
N VAL A 363 26.97 -42.20 -10.87
CA VAL A 363 27.22 -42.33 -12.33
C VAL A 363 28.43 -41.50 -12.73
N LEU A 364 28.56 -40.27 -12.26
CA LEU A 364 29.73 -39.42 -12.51
C LEU A 364 31.01 -40.05 -11.94
N MET A 365 30.95 -40.59 -10.73
CA MET A 365 32.10 -41.24 -10.10
C MET A 365 32.54 -42.48 -10.84
N ILE A 366 31.60 -43.32 -11.32
CA ILE A 366 31.88 -44.49 -12.13
C ILE A 366 32.60 -44.09 -13.44
N LEU A 367 32.11 -43.03 -14.10
CA LEU A 367 32.73 -42.50 -15.32
C LEU A 367 34.17 -42.03 -15.07
N LEU A 368 34.37 -41.25 -13.98
CA LEU A 368 35.69 -40.75 -13.62
C LEU A 368 36.66 -41.88 -13.27
N VAL A 369 36.24 -42.82 -12.44
CA VAL A 369 37.08 -43.96 -12.06
C VAL A 369 37.41 -44.86 -13.27
N HIS A 370 36.43 -45.08 -14.15
CA HIS A 370 36.61 -45.86 -15.34
C HIS A 370 37.63 -45.22 -16.30
N ASN A 371 37.46 -43.92 -16.59
CA ASN A 371 38.39 -43.16 -17.40
C ASN A 371 39.80 -43.10 -16.77
N TYR A 372 39.89 -42.98 -15.45
CA TYR A 372 41.17 -42.99 -14.74
C TYR A 372 41.86 -44.37 -14.85
N ILE A 373 41.13 -45.47 -14.70
CA ILE A 373 41.70 -46.83 -14.83
C ILE A 373 42.17 -47.06 -16.26
N GLU A 374 41.38 -46.66 -17.26
CA GLU A 374 41.74 -46.77 -18.67
C GLU A 374 42.98 -45.93 -19.00
N PHE A 375 43.06 -44.70 -18.52
CA PHE A 375 44.23 -43.85 -18.64
C PHE A 375 45.46 -44.47 -17.97
N ARG A 376 45.35 -44.92 -16.75
CA ARG A 376 46.44 -45.60 -16.01
C ARG A 376 46.93 -46.86 -16.71
N ASN A 377 46.03 -47.69 -17.24
CA ASN A 377 46.41 -48.90 -17.95
C ASN A 377 47.08 -48.60 -19.29
N LYS A 378 46.72 -47.53 -19.97
CA LYS A 378 47.35 -47.05 -21.22
C LYS A 378 48.78 -46.55 -20.99
N TYR A 379 49.06 -45.90 -19.86
CA TYR A 379 50.36 -45.33 -19.50
C TYR A 379 51.25 -46.27 -18.66
N LYS A 380 50.75 -47.41 -18.20
CA LYS A 380 51.53 -48.41 -17.48
C LYS A 380 52.21 -49.44 -18.41
N ASN A 381 51.82 -49.45 -19.68
CA ASN A 381 52.35 -50.28 -20.74
C ASN A 381 53.22 -49.48 -21.75
N LEU A 382 53.57 -48.26 -21.43
CA LEU A 382 54.60 -47.42 -22.06
C LEU A 382 55.85 -47.44 -21.20
#